data_6af63894787b797adf4fb8fda39744e7
#
_entry.id   6af63894787b797adf4fb8fda39744e7
#
_cell.length_a   1.000
_cell.length_b   1.000
_cell.length_c   1.000
_cell.angle_alpha   90.00
_cell.angle_beta   90.00
_cell.angle_gamma   90.00
#
_symmetry.space_group_name_H-M   'P 1'
#
loop_
_entity.id
_entity.type
_entity.pdbx_description
1 polymer ?
#
loop_
_entity_poly.entity_id
_entity_poly.type
_entity_poly.pdbx_seq_one_letter_code
_entity_poly.pdbx_strand_id
1 'polypeptide(L)'
;MKKLLTIFIAGLTISCSDFLEPKSESEYIPKEASSLNEMLLAEAYVAASAQRDILTTLSLLDDDIMCSDVDAEEDGSDATEYEKCQAFFTWQPDACVIAERLGVNMAIWDIYYGVILGANAALDYIDDVSGTEDEKNNVKAQALALRGYYYFQLVNFFGAPYNDNKKADGVPLKLTSALGSDELPRNSVEEVYTQVLADLKESERLYKTLPEDMQFKRNGRTSLPMVQLLLSRVYLYMENWSEAAKYAQAVIDNGNFSLADLNTFTSSQKEAYYNFTTQECPETIWVFGSVRSYWSDFDIMMKREESDRWDTYTYSFYFLNASSDLVSLYLDNDLRKTKSLVSEVYLDQSTYKGVATGAYLPFGKFAISKSRYDVPSVVMTSGQGYFAHAFRLSEAYLNLAEASVLREDEDGTITALKALNDLREKRFENYAPLSGLTGDALLAKVREERRMELCFEGFRWFDLRRYGMPSITHDWKVSNGNGGKDMTRYVLQEKDPFYTLPIPEYIMEMNRALTQNPLPAKRTGIQVTE
;
A
#
# COMPACT_ATOMS: atom_id res chain seq x y z
N MET A 1 -35.36 -73.53 8.61
CA MET A 1 -34.33 -72.80 7.80
C MET A 1 -34.75 -71.38 7.39
N LYS A 2 -35.73 -70.74 8.06
CA LYS A 2 -36.13 -69.35 7.76
C LYS A 2 -35.80 -68.30 8.86
N LYS A 3 -35.08 -68.72 9.93
CA LYS A 3 -34.66 -67.82 11.03
C LYS A 3 -33.18 -67.55 11.13
N LEU A 4 -32.36 -68.06 10.20
CA LEU A 4 -30.88 -67.80 10.15
C LEU A 4 -30.50 -66.78 9.08
N LEU A 5 -31.42 -66.29 8.23
CA LEU A 5 -31.14 -65.33 7.17
C LEU A 5 -31.39 -63.87 7.60
N THR A 6 -32.04 -63.67 8.77
CA THR A 6 -32.36 -62.31 9.25
C THR A 6 -31.29 -61.68 10.13
N ILE A 7 -30.28 -62.45 10.56
CA ILE A 7 -29.20 -61.95 11.41
C ILE A 7 -27.96 -61.52 10.60
N PHE A 8 -27.89 -61.89 9.31
CA PHE A 8 -26.72 -61.53 8.45
C PHE A 8 -26.91 -60.18 7.70
N ILE A 9 -28.09 -59.55 7.75
CA ILE A 9 -28.35 -58.25 7.06
C ILE A 9 -28.22 -57.07 8.01
N ALA A 10 -28.14 -57.27 9.34
CA ALA A 10 -27.99 -56.18 10.31
C ALA A 10 -26.55 -55.82 10.64
N GLY A 11 -25.55 -56.44 10.00
CA GLY A 11 -24.11 -56.23 10.28
C GLY A 11 -23.35 -55.43 9.24
N LEU A 12 -24.03 -54.85 8.21
CA LEU A 12 -23.35 -54.17 7.09
C LEU A 12 -23.72 -52.67 6.94
N THR A 13 -24.18 -52.02 7.99
CA THR A 13 -24.44 -50.56 7.97
C THR A 13 -23.52 -49.76 8.88
N ILE A 14 -22.26 -50.23 9.10
CA ILE A 14 -21.21 -49.36 9.52
C ILE A 14 -20.42 -49.03 8.24
N SER A 15 -21.02 -48.25 7.38
CA SER A 15 -20.36 -47.62 6.26
C SER A 15 -19.58 -46.46 6.81
N CYS A 16 -18.26 -46.51 6.69
CA CYS A 16 -17.38 -45.35 6.87
C CYS A 16 -17.86 -44.23 5.95
N SER A 17 -18.44 -43.18 6.53
CA SER A 17 -18.81 -41.94 5.79
C SER A 17 -17.59 -41.27 5.15
N ASP A 18 -16.41 -41.52 5.67
CA ASP A 18 -15.14 -40.94 5.17
C ASP A 18 -14.64 -41.54 3.84
N PHE A 19 -15.21 -42.62 3.34
CA PHE A 19 -14.76 -43.25 2.10
C PHE A 19 -15.42 -42.65 0.83
N LEU A 20 -16.42 -41.83 0.97
CA LEU A 20 -17.18 -41.25 -0.17
C LEU A 20 -17.04 -39.72 -0.30
N GLU A 21 -16.25 -39.08 0.51
CA GLU A 21 -15.85 -37.70 0.20
C GLU A 21 -14.87 -37.73 -0.97
N PRO A 22 -15.20 -37.11 -2.10
CA PRO A 22 -14.26 -36.97 -3.22
C PRO A 22 -13.12 -36.04 -2.79
N LYS A 23 -12.11 -36.60 -2.17
CA LYS A 23 -10.82 -35.90 -1.99
C LYS A 23 -10.19 -35.84 -3.36
N SER A 24 -10.01 -34.64 -3.89
CA SER A 24 -9.19 -34.42 -5.08
C SER A 24 -7.78 -34.97 -4.81
N GLU A 25 -7.35 -35.98 -5.57
CA GLU A 25 -5.99 -36.57 -5.43
C GLU A 25 -4.87 -35.57 -5.76
N SER A 26 -5.21 -34.36 -6.19
CA SER A 26 -4.28 -33.27 -6.52
C SER A 26 -4.21 -32.18 -5.44
N GLU A 27 -4.96 -32.30 -4.34
CA GLU A 27 -4.96 -31.30 -3.27
C GLU A 27 -3.80 -31.60 -2.29
N TYR A 28 -2.72 -30.80 -2.39
CA TYR A 28 -1.64 -30.85 -1.43
C TYR A 28 -2.09 -30.21 -0.12
N ILE A 29 -2.42 -31.03 0.88
CA ILE A 29 -2.70 -30.55 2.23
C ILE A 29 -1.37 -30.55 3.01
N PRO A 30 -0.88 -29.40 3.44
CA PRO A 30 0.31 -29.30 4.28
C PRO A 30 0.14 -30.15 5.56
N LYS A 31 1.21 -30.86 5.96
CA LYS A 31 1.19 -31.70 7.17
C LYS A 31 2.07 -31.16 8.28
N GLU A 32 2.81 -30.09 8.01
CA GLU A 32 3.76 -29.49 8.94
C GLU A 32 3.57 -27.98 8.98
N ALA A 33 3.79 -27.37 10.14
CA ALA A 33 3.73 -25.91 10.32
C ALA A 33 4.73 -25.19 9.41
N SER A 34 5.90 -25.77 9.16
CA SER A 34 6.90 -25.27 8.21
C SER A 34 6.35 -25.18 6.78
N SER A 35 5.58 -26.17 6.33
CA SER A 35 4.96 -26.18 5.02
C SER A 35 3.87 -25.11 4.90
N LEU A 36 3.08 -24.88 5.95
CA LEU A 36 2.11 -23.78 5.99
C LEU A 36 2.79 -22.41 5.99
N ASN A 37 3.94 -22.29 6.64
CA ASN A 37 4.73 -21.06 6.63
C ASN A 37 5.25 -20.69 5.22
N GLU A 38 5.65 -21.69 4.42
CA GLU A 38 6.03 -21.47 3.02
C GLU A 38 4.80 -21.22 2.12
N MET A 39 3.68 -21.89 2.38
CA MET A 39 2.41 -21.63 1.68
C MET A 39 1.94 -20.18 1.89
N LEU A 40 2.05 -19.64 3.11
CA LEU A 40 1.74 -18.23 3.37
C LEU A 40 2.54 -17.30 2.47
N LEU A 41 3.83 -17.57 2.27
CA LEU A 41 4.67 -16.72 1.43
C LEU A 41 4.22 -16.71 -0.04
N ALA A 42 3.74 -17.84 -0.53
CA ALA A 42 3.28 -17.99 -1.91
C ALA A 42 1.86 -17.44 -2.12
N GLU A 43 0.95 -17.67 -1.17
CA GLU A 43 -0.50 -17.51 -1.37
C GLU A 43 -1.12 -16.35 -0.56
N ALA A 44 -0.41 -15.85 0.47
CA ALA A 44 -0.95 -14.83 1.35
C ALA A 44 -0.17 -13.50 1.33
N TYR A 45 1.04 -13.46 0.76
CA TYR A 45 1.78 -12.22 0.58
C TYR A 45 1.53 -11.65 -0.81
N VAL A 46 1.18 -10.36 -0.89
CA VAL A 46 0.89 -9.68 -2.16
C VAL A 46 2.12 -9.71 -3.07
N ALA A 47 1.92 -10.08 -4.33
CA ALA A 47 2.96 -10.00 -5.35
C ALA A 47 3.30 -8.54 -5.69
N ALA A 48 4.52 -8.29 -6.13
CA ALA A 48 4.99 -6.93 -6.41
C ALA A 48 4.22 -6.21 -7.51
N SER A 49 3.90 -6.93 -8.58
CA SER A 49 3.15 -6.34 -9.69
C SER A 49 1.78 -5.83 -9.23
N ALA A 50 1.11 -6.62 -8.41
CA ALA A 50 -0.17 -6.24 -7.82
C ALA A 50 -0.05 -5.02 -6.89
N GLN A 51 0.97 -4.97 -6.06
CA GLN A 51 1.21 -3.83 -5.18
C GLN A 51 1.53 -2.55 -5.96
N ARG A 52 2.28 -2.64 -7.05
CA ARG A 52 2.53 -1.53 -7.96
C ARG A 52 1.24 -0.93 -8.50
N ASP A 53 0.34 -1.77 -9.04
CA ASP A 53 -0.90 -1.31 -9.66
C ASP A 53 -1.80 -0.58 -8.63
N ILE A 54 -1.81 -1.06 -7.38
CA ILE A 54 -2.50 -0.41 -6.28
C ILE A 54 -1.89 0.98 -5.97
N LEU A 55 -0.57 1.07 -5.84
CA LEU A 55 0.11 2.34 -5.54
C LEU A 55 -0.05 3.37 -6.66
N THR A 56 0.06 2.91 -7.92
CA THR A 56 -0.18 3.75 -9.11
C THR A 56 -1.58 4.32 -9.08
N THR A 57 -2.60 3.49 -8.81
CA THR A 57 -3.98 3.96 -8.73
C THR A 57 -4.17 5.01 -7.64
N LEU A 58 -3.66 4.75 -6.44
CA LEU A 58 -3.77 5.71 -5.33
C LEU A 58 -3.14 7.07 -5.68
N SER A 59 -1.97 7.05 -6.34
CA SER A 59 -1.29 8.26 -6.77
C SER A 59 -2.06 9.04 -7.84
N LEU A 60 -2.83 8.36 -8.70
CA LEU A 60 -3.68 9.03 -9.69
C LEU A 60 -4.89 9.75 -9.07
N LEU A 61 -5.32 9.32 -7.87
CA LEU A 61 -6.52 9.85 -7.24
C LEU A 61 -6.27 11.08 -6.37
N ASP A 62 -5.05 11.25 -5.86
CA ASP A 62 -4.72 12.26 -4.86
C ASP A 62 -4.11 13.54 -5.47
N ASP A 63 -3.83 14.53 -4.63
CA ASP A 63 -3.34 15.85 -5.01
C ASP A 63 -1.80 15.97 -5.02
N ASP A 64 -1.08 14.84 -4.95
CA ASP A 64 0.39 14.83 -5.03
C ASP A 64 0.92 14.77 -6.47
N ILE A 65 0.03 14.55 -7.46
CA ILE A 65 0.38 14.39 -8.87
C ILE A 65 -0.26 15.48 -9.75
N MET A 66 0.39 15.86 -10.84
CA MET A 66 -0.15 16.76 -11.86
C MET A 66 0.28 16.35 -13.27
N CYS A 67 -0.45 16.83 -14.30
CA CYS A 67 0.02 16.73 -15.68
C CYS A 67 1.29 17.56 -15.88
N SER A 68 2.27 16.96 -16.53
CA SER A 68 3.48 17.64 -16.97
C SER A 68 3.21 18.52 -18.20
N ASP A 69 4.21 19.32 -18.56
CA ASP A 69 4.19 20.07 -19.82
C ASP A 69 4.84 19.28 -20.99
N VAL A 70 5.17 18.02 -20.78
CA VAL A 70 5.72 17.14 -21.81
C VAL A 70 4.58 16.52 -22.62
N ASP A 71 4.72 16.52 -23.94
CA ASP A 71 3.75 15.89 -24.83
C ASP A 71 3.77 14.37 -24.65
N ALA A 72 2.62 13.78 -24.34
CA ALA A 72 2.43 12.35 -24.54
C ALA A 72 2.30 12.13 -26.05
N GLU A 73 3.33 11.65 -26.74
CA GLU A 73 3.20 11.20 -28.12
C GLU A 73 2.26 10.01 -28.12
N GLU A 74 1.19 10.10 -28.92
CA GLU A 74 0.23 9.03 -29.18
C GLU A 74 0.88 7.97 -30.06
N ASP A 75 1.74 7.12 -29.48
CA ASP A 75 2.01 5.85 -30.14
C ASP A 75 1.03 4.78 -29.62
N GLY A 76 0.70 3.80 -30.47
CA GLY A 76 -0.41 2.88 -30.21
C GLY A 76 -0.26 2.00 -28.96
N SER A 77 0.92 1.92 -28.31
CA SER A 77 1.17 1.15 -27.09
C SER A 77 0.88 1.98 -25.83
N ASP A 78 1.01 3.30 -25.91
CA ASP A 78 0.82 4.21 -24.79
C ASP A 78 -0.62 4.72 -24.66
N ALA A 79 -1.43 4.63 -25.73
CA ALA A 79 -2.82 5.09 -25.74
C ALA A 79 -3.67 4.41 -24.66
N THR A 80 -3.41 3.12 -24.39
CA THR A 80 -4.12 2.35 -23.36
C THR A 80 -3.82 2.87 -21.96
N GLU A 81 -2.55 3.07 -21.65
CA GLU A 81 -2.13 3.56 -20.33
C GLU A 81 -2.59 5.01 -20.13
N TYR A 82 -2.51 5.83 -21.19
CA TYR A 82 -3.00 7.20 -21.17
C TYR A 82 -4.50 7.28 -20.87
N GLU A 83 -5.35 6.47 -21.56
CA GLU A 83 -6.80 6.43 -21.35
C GLU A 83 -7.14 5.99 -19.92
N LYS A 84 -6.45 4.96 -19.40
CA LYS A 84 -6.60 4.49 -18.02
C LYS A 84 -6.23 5.59 -17.02
N CYS A 85 -5.05 6.20 -17.17
CA CYS A 85 -4.59 7.26 -16.29
C CYS A 85 -5.57 8.43 -16.30
N GLN A 86 -6.06 8.86 -17.47
CA GLN A 86 -7.03 9.91 -17.58
C GLN A 86 -8.32 9.61 -16.78
N ALA A 87 -8.84 8.39 -16.90
CA ALA A 87 -10.08 8.01 -16.22
C ALA A 87 -9.97 8.10 -14.69
N PHE A 88 -8.86 7.64 -14.10
CA PHE A 88 -8.62 7.75 -12.67
C PHE A 88 -8.25 9.17 -12.24
N PHE A 89 -7.35 9.82 -12.95
CA PHE A 89 -6.89 11.17 -12.66
C PHE A 89 -8.03 12.21 -12.72
N THR A 90 -9.03 11.96 -13.54
CA THR A 90 -10.22 12.82 -13.66
C THR A 90 -11.44 12.28 -12.89
N TRP A 91 -11.25 11.26 -12.08
CA TRP A 91 -12.27 10.63 -11.21
C TRP A 91 -13.56 10.26 -11.97
N GLN A 92 -13.43 9.64 -13.14
CA GLN A 92 -14.60 9.21 -13.92
C GLN A 92 -15.32 8.03 -13.23
N PRO A 93 -16.65 8.01 -13.20
CA PRO A 93 -17.43 6.96 -12.54
C PRO A 93 -17.18 5.56 -13.13
N ASP A 94 -16.78 5.50 -14.38
CA ASP A 94 -16.49 4.31 -15.16
C ASP A 94 -14.98 3.97 -15.25
N ALA A 95 -14.13 4.58 -14.41
CA ALA A 95 -12.69 4.38 -14.46
C ALA A 95 -12.28 2.90 -14.33
N CYS A 96 -12.92 2.13 -13.43
CA CYS A 96 -12.67 0.70 -13.28
C CYS A 96 -13.09 -0.09 -14.54
N VAL A 97 -14.23 0.25 -15.14
CA VAL A 97 -14.73 -0.37 -16.39
C VAL A 97 -13.80 -0.07 -17.57
N ILE A 98 -13.28 1.16 -17.65
CA ILE A 98 -12.29 1.55 -18.66
C ILE A 98 -11.02 0.72 -18.48
N ALA A 99 -10.49 0.60 -17.27
CA ALA A 99 -9.28 -0.19 -16.99
C ALA A 99 -9.47 -1.67 -17.37
N GLU A 100 -10.61 -2.27 -17.02
CA GLU A 100 -10.93 -3.65 -17.36
C GLU A 100 -11.00 -3.86 -18.89
N ARG A 101 -11.71 -2.98 -19.60
CA ARG A 101 -11.79 -3.01 -21.08
C ARG A 101 -10.41 -2.94 -21.73
N LEU A 102 -9.49 -2.18 -21.17
CA LEU A 102 -8.13 -2.01 -21.66
C LEU A 102 -7.20 -3.17 -21.28
N GLY A 103 -7.72 -4.18 -20.56
CA GLY A 103 -6.94 -5.33 -20.09
C GLY A 103 -5.93 -4.96 -18.99
N VAL A 104 -6.08 -3.78 -18.39
CA VAL A 104 -5.28 -3.36 -17.26
C VAL A 104 -5.97 -3.81 -16.00
N ASN A 105 -5.35 -4.75 -15.31
CA ASN A 105 -5.96 -5.37 -14.14
C ASN A 105 -5.94 -4.41 -12.93
N MET A 106 -7.06 -3.72 -12.70
CA MET A 106 -7.31 -2.94 -11.48
C MET A 106 -7.97 -3.79 -10.38
N ALA A 107 -7.61 -5.06 -10.33
CA ALA A 107 -8.22 -6.07 -9.50
C ALA A 107 -7.85 -5.92 -8.00
N ILE A 108 -7.93 -4.71 -7.44
CA ILE A 108 -7.69 -4.49 -6.00
C ILE A 108 -8.53 -5.44 -5.16
N TRP A 109 -9.79 -5.61 -5.56
CA TRP A 109 -10.71 -6.54 -4.90
C TRP A 109 -10.19 -7.98 -4.97
N ASP A 110 -9.90 -8.49 -6.17
CA ASP A 110 -9.45 -9.86 -6.38
C ASP A 110 -8.09 -10.13 -5.75
N ILE A 111 -7.17 -9.16 -5.85
CA ILE A 111 -5.85 -9.27 -5.25
C ILE A 111 -5.99 -9.50 -3.74
N TYR A 112 -6.72 -8.63 -3.05
CA TYR A 112 -6.80 -8.75 -1.59
C TYR A 112 -7.66 -9.93 -1.13
N TYR A 113 -8.77 -10.25 -1.81
CA TYR A 113 -9.54 -11.45 -1.46
C TYR A 113 -8.78 -12.74 -1.78
N GLY A 114 -7.98 -12.76 -2.85
CA GLY A 114 -7.10 -13.90 -3.18
C GLY A 114 -6.09 -14.18 -2.07
N VAL A 115 -5.38 -13.16 -1.59
CA VAL A 115 -4.38 -13.33 -0.50
C VAL A 115 -5.05 -13.54 0.87
N ILE A 116 -6.28 -13.05 1.10
CA ILE A 116 -7.09 -13.39 2.27
C ILE A 116 -7.44 -14.88 2.27
N LEU A 117 -7.74 -15.46 1.10
CA LEU A 117 -7.99 -16.90 0.99
C LEU A 117 -6.76 -17.71 1.42
N GLY A 118 -5.57 -17.32 0.99
CA GLY A 118 -4.31 -17.95 1.42
C GLY A 118 -4.08 -17.84 2.93
N ALA A 119 -4.35 -16.67 3.52
CA ALA A 119 -4.26 -16.48 4.98
C ALA A 119 -5.28 -17.34 5.73
N ASN A 120 -6.53 -17.40 5.25
CA ASN A 120 -7.57 -18.26 5.83
C ASN A 120 -7.19 -19.75 5.76
N ALA A 121 -6.63 -20.21 4.63
CA ALA A 121 -6.20 -21.60 4.49
C ALA A 121 -5.12 -21.96 5.55
N ALA A 122 -4.16 -21.07 5.80
CA ALA A 122 -3.20 -21.30 6.87
C ALA A 122 -3.88 -21.37 8.25
N LEU A 123 -4.86 -20.50 8.52
CA LEU A 123 -5.58 -20.49 9.80
C LEU A 123 -6.46 -21.73 9.98
N ASP A 124 -7.11 -22.21 8.91
CA ASP A 124 -8.00 -23.37 8.97
C ASP A 124 -7.23 -24.68 9.23
N TYR A 125 -5.98 -24.81 8.73
CA TYR A 125 -5.20 -26.04 8.84
C TYR A 125 -4.15 -26.07 9.95
N ILE A 126 -3.80 -24.93 10.56
CA ILE A 126 -2.64 -24.85 11.45
C ILE A 126 -2.75 -25.73 12.71
N ASP A 127 -3.97 -25.97 13.19
CA ASP A 127 -4.17 -26.80 14.38
C ASP A 127 -3.98 -28.31 14.10
N ASP A 128 -4.21 -28.73 12.86
CA ASP A 128 -4.17 -30.12 12.42
C ASP A 128 -2.79 -30.61 11.94
N VAL A 129 -1.82 -29.70 11.80
CA VAL A 129 -0.46 -30.01 11.33
C VAL A 129 0.50 -30.31 12.48
N SER A 130 1.59 -31.03 12.19
CA SER A 130 2.68 -31.22 13.15
C SER A 130 3.57 -29.96 13.21
N GLY A 131 4.24 -29.76 14.34
CA GLY A 131 5.15 -28.65 14.60
C GLY A 131 5.15 -28.27 16.08
N THR A 132 6.13 -27.48 16.48
CA THR A 132 6.19 -26.91 17.83
C THR A 132 5.12 -25.82 17.98
N GLU A 133 4.75 -25.51 19.22
CA GLU A 133 3.80 -24.45 19.51
C GLU A 133 4.28 -23.09 18.99
N ASP A 134 5.58 -22.80 19.09
CA ASP A 134 6.17 -21.57 18.56
C ASP A 134 6.08 -21.49 17.03
N GLU A 135 6.31 -22.59 16.31
CA GLU A 135 6.13 -22.64 14.84
C GLU A 135 4.68 -22.40 14.46
N LYS A 136 3.73 -23.05 15.14
CA LYS A 136 2.30 -22.86 14.90
C LYS A 136 1.86 -21.43 15.22
N ASN A 137 2.27 -20.89 16.36
CA ASN A 137 1.95 -19.52 16.77
C ASN A 137 2.53 -18.47 15.80
N ASN A 138 3.73 -18.71 15.27
CA ASN A 138 4.33 -17.85 14.25
C ASN A 138 3.52 -17.83 12.94
N VAL A 139 3.06 -18.99 12.46
CA VAL A 139 2.20 -19.08 11.27
C VAL A 139 0.87 -18.37 11.50
N LYS A 140 0.21 -18.64 12.64
CA LYS A 140 -1.06 -17.98 13.02
C LYS A 140 -0.89 -16.46 13.09
N ALA A 141 0.17 -15.98 13.73
CA ALA A 141 0.44 -14.55 13.88
C ALA A 141 0.61 -13.87 12.52
N GLN A 142 1.37 -14.49 11.60
CA GLN A 142 1.55 -13.98 10.24
C GLN A 142 0.21 -13.94 9.47
N ALA A 143 -0.54 -15.03 9.47
CA ALA A 143 -1.80 -15.14 8.74
C ALA A 143 -2.83 -14.11 9.23
N LEU A 144 -2.96 -13.92 10.55
CA LEU A 144 -3.82 -12.91 11.15
C LEU A 144 -3.36 -11.48 10.82
N ALA A 145 -2.04 -11.20 10.88
CA ALA A 145 -1.50 -9.90 10.52
C ALA A 145 -1.83 -9.52 9.06
N LEU A 146 -1.64 -10.48 8.15
CA LEU A 146 -1.92 -10.31 6.71
C LEU A 146 -3.41 -10.12 6.47
N ARG A 147 -4.27 -10.97 7.04
CA ARG A 147 -5.72 -10.84 6.89
C ARG A 147 -6.24 -9.51 7.43
N GLY A 148 -5.78 -9.09 8.60
CA GLY A 148 -6.12 -7.79 9.18
C GLY A 148 -5.67 -6.63 8.29
N TYR A 149 -4.46 -6.69 7.72
CA TYR A 149 -3.98 -5.67 6.78
C TYR A 149 -4.84 -5.60 5.52
N TYR A 150 -5.17 -6.73 4.90
CA TYR A 150 -5.93 -6.73 3.65
C TYR A 150 -7.39 -6.28 3.83
N TYR A 151 -8.05 -6.66 4.91
CA TYR A 151 -9.37 -6.11 5.24
C TYR A 151 -9.31 -4.61 5.55
N PHE A 152 -8.27 -4.14 6.20
CA PHE A 152 -8.06 -2.72 6.40
C PHE A 152 -7.90 -1.97 5.06
N GLN A 153 -7.16 -2.53 4.11
CA GLN A 153 -7.06 -1.96 2.77
C GLN A 153 -8.40 -1.98 2.04
N LEU A 154 -9.06 -3.13 1.97
CA LEU A 154 -10.35 -3.28 1.28
C LEU A 154 -11.41 -2.30 1.80
N VAL A 155 -11.57 -2.17 3.11
CA VAL A 155 -12.57 -1.26 3.68
C VAL A 155 -12.23 0.21 3.42
N ASN A 156 -10.94 0.56 3.30
CA ASN A 156 -10.53 1.90 2.94
C ASN A 156 -10.66 2.21 1.44
N PHE A 157 -10.69 1.22 0.57
CA PHE A 157 -11.02 1.43 -0.84
C PHE A 157 -12.53 1.50 -1.09
N PHE A 158 -13.28 0.57 -0.53
CA PHE A 158 -14.67 0.28 -0.90
C PHE A 158 -15.71 0.63 0.16
N GLY A 159 -15.32 1.03 1.35
CA GLY A 159 -16.18 1.52 2.43
C GLY A 159 -16.03 3.02 2.64
N ALA A 160 -16.99 3.65 3.29
CA ALA A 160 -16.87 5.05 3.73
C ALA A 160 -15.70 5.22 4.73
N PRO A 161 -15.08 6.42 4.87
CA PRO A 161 -14.15 6.67 5.94
C PRO A 161 -14.79 6.37 7.31
N TYR A 162 -14.04 5.74 8.22
CA TYR A 162 -14.57 5.32 9.52
C TYR A 162 -15.14 6.49 10.32
N ASN A 163 -14.45 7.63 10.29
CA ASN A 163 -14.85 8.84 11.01
C ASN A 163 -15.97 9.64 10.33
N ASP A 164 -16.29 9.36 9.06
CA ASP A 164 -17.43 9.98 8.38
C ASP A 164 -18.71 9.13 8.57
N ASN A 165 -18.66 7.82 8.22
CA ASN A 165 -19.82 6.94 8.37
C ASN A 165 -19.45 5.47 8.59
N LYS A 166 -19.16 5.10 9.83
CA LYS A 166 -18.82 3.73 10.19
C LYS A 166 -19.98 2.73 10.09
N LYS A 167 -21.23 3.20 9.92
CA LYS A 167 -22.41 2.36 9.73
C LYS A 167 -22.72 2.07 8.26
N ALA A 168 -22.03 2.75 7.34
CA ALA A 168 -22.15 2.47 5.92
C ALA A 168 -21.65 1.06 5.58
N ASP A 169 -22.02 0.57 4.40
CA ASP A 169 -21.53 -0.68 3.87
C ASP A 169 -20.00 -0.64 3.69
N GLY A 170 -19.33 -1.60 4.28
CA GLY A 170 -17.90 -1.88 4.11
C GLY A 170 -17.67 -2.94 3.03
N VAL A 171 -17.12 -4.09 3.42
CA VAL A 171 -16.82 -5.23 2.53
C VAL A 171 -17.26 -6.55 3.18
N PRO A 172 -17.53 -7.62 2.41
CA PRO A 172 -17.82 -8.94 2.96
C PRO A 172 -16.66 -9.48 3.80
N LEU A 173 -16.96 -10.07 4.94
CA LEU A 173 -16.00 -10.80 5.77
C LEU A 173 -16.02 -12.29 5.46
N LYS A 174 -15.06 -12.76 4.69
CA LYS A 174 -14.80 -14.19 4.43
C LYS A 174 -13.65 -14.63 5.34
N LEU A 175 -13.97 -15.39 6.40
CA LEU A 175 -13.02 -15.73 7.46
C LEU A 175 -12.52 -17.19 7.42
N THR A 176 -12.92 -17.96 6.41
CA THR A 176 -12.51 -19.35 6.17
C THR A 176 -12.10 -19.56 4.73
N SER A 177 -11.27 -20.55 4.47
CA SER A 177 -10.87 -20.94 3.11
C SER A 177 -11.93 -21.79 2.38
N ALA A 178 -12.92 -22.28 3.09
CA ALA A 178 -13.96 -23.14 2.51
C ALA A 178 -14.62 -22.46 1.30
N LEU A 179 -14.65 -23.18 0.18
CA LEU A 179 -15.36 -22.77 -1.02
C LEU A 179 -16.86 -23.05 -0.79
N GLY A 180 -17.66 -22.01 -0.73
CA GLY A 180 -19.10 -22.08 -0.61
C GLY A 180 -19.77 -21.36 -1.78
N SER A 181 -21.00 -21.77 -2.09
CA SER A 181 -21.85 -21.08 -3.06
C SER A 181 -22.62 -19.91 -2.44
N ASP A 182 -22.37 -19.60 -1.17
CA ASP A 182 -23.13 -18.59 -0.45
C ASP A 182 -22.67 -17.19 -0.89
N GLU A 183 -23.62 -16.42 -1.37
CA GLU A 183 -23.44 -15.00 -1.65
C GLU A 183 -23.33 -14.25 -0.32
N LEU A 184 -22.19 -13.61 -0.06
CA LEU A 184 -21.93 -12.88 1.18
C LEU A 184 -22.30 -11.40 1.01
N PRO A 185 -23.22 -10.85 1.82
CA PRO A 185 -23.48 -9.43 1.83
C PRO A 185 -22.30 -8.65 2.40
N ARG A 186 -22.31 -7.35 2.20
CA ARG A 186 -21.33 -6.44 2.81
C ARG A 186 -21.58 -6.35 4.33
N ASN A 187 -20.51 -6.40 5.08
CA ASN A 187 -20.50 -5.98 6.48
C ASN A 187 -20.36 -4.45 6.56
N SER A 188 -20.82 -3.85 7.65
CA SER A 188 -20.59 -2.42 7.89
C SER A 188 -19.11 -2.11 8.06
N VAL A 189 -18.71 -0.87 7.80
CA VAL A 189 -17.34 -0.40 8.03
C VAL A 189 -16.90 -0.70 9.47
N GLU A 190 -17.78 -0.47 10.48
CA GLU A 190 -17.48 -0.75 11.90
C GLU A 190 -17.24 -2.24 12.17
N GLU A 191 -18.01 -3.14 11.56
CA GLU A 191 -17.80 -4.59 11.69
C GLU A 191 -16.48 -5.03 11.08
N VAL A 192 -16.13 -4.49 9.89
CA VAL A 192 -14.83 -4.79 9.25
C VAL A 192 -13.66 -4.29 10.11
N TYR A 193 -13.71 -3.06 10.62
CA TYR A 193 -12.66 -2.54 11.53
C TYR A 193 -12.59 -3.34 12.84
N THR A 194 -13.72 -3.83 13.34
CA THR A 194 -13.75 -4.72 14.51
C THR A 194 -13.01 -6.03 14.24
N GLN A 195 -13.22 -6.64 13.06
CA GLN A 195 -12.50 -7.84 12.66
C GLN A 195 -11.00 -7.56 12.43
N VAL A 196 -10.66 -6.44 11.80
CA VAL A 196 -9.26 -6.00 11.63
C VAL A 196 -8.56 -5.91 12.99
N LEU A 197 -9.18 -5.25 13.96
CA LEU A 197 -8.61 -5.14 15.31
C LEU A 197 -8.52 -6.50 16.03
N ALA A 198 -9.50 -7.39 15.84
CA ALA A 198 -9.46 -8.73 16.41
C ALA A 198 -8.27 -9.52 15.88
N ASP A 199 -8.07 -9.54 14.56
CA ASP A 199 -6.96 -10.21 13.91
C ASP A 199 -5.61 -9.65 14.35
N LEU A 200 -5.44 -8.33 14.32
CA LEU A 200 -4.17 -7.68 14.67
C LEU A 200 -3.81 -7.82 16.16
N LYS A 201 -4.78 -7.74 17.06
CA LYS A 201 -4.53 -7.92 18.51
C LYS A 201 -4.18 -9.36 18.83
N GLU A 202 -4.83 -10.33 18.21
CA GLU A 202 -4.48 -11.73 18.40
C GLU A 202 -3.11 -12.03 17.78
N SER A 203 -2.80 -11.49 16.61
CA SER A 203 -1.46 -11.56 16.02
C SER A 203 -0.39 -10.98 16.96
N GLU A 204 -0.63 -9.79 17.53
CA GLU A 204 0.28 -9.17 18.51
C GLU A 204 0.47 -10.08 19.73
N ARG A 205 -0.62 -10.63 20.26
CA ARG A 205 -0.58 -11.52 21.42
C ARG A 205 0.28 -12.77 21.14
N LEU A 206 0.09 -13.39 19.98
CA LEU A 206 0.86 -14.57 19.55
C LEU A 206 2.35 -14.22 19.39
N TYR A 207 2.68 -13.14 18.67
CA TYR A 207 4.08 -12.72 18.53
C TYR A 207 4.76 -12.50 19.88
N LYS A 208 4.07 -11.89 20.86
CA LYS A 208 4.62 -11.67 22.20
C LYS A 208 4.89 -12.96 22.99
N THR A 209 4.30 -14.10 22.60
CA THR A 209 4.60 -15.40 23.22
C THR A 209 5.85 -16.06 22.62
N LEU A 210 6.30 -15.61 21.46
CA LEU A 210 7.44 -16.19 20.76
C LEU A 210 8.77 -15.71 21.36
N PRO A 211 9.85 -16.51 21.21
CA PRO A 211 11.21 -16.05 21.46
C PRO A 211 11.52 -14.74 20.74
N GLU A 212 12.34 -13.88 21.33
CA GLU A 212 12.62 -12.53 20.83
C GLU A 212 13.15 -12.54 19.38
N ASP A 213 14.00 -13.51 19.03
CA ASP A 213 14.54 -13.68 17.68
C ASP A 213 13.50 -14.13 16.64
N MET A 214 12.30 -14.53 17.07
CA MET A 214 11.17 -14.85 16.21
C MET A 214 10.15 -13.69 16.10
N GLN A 215 10.19 -12.71 17.00
CA GLN A 215 9.27 -11.57 16.98
C GLN A 215 9.57 -10.59 15.85
N PHE A 216 10.83 -10.51 15.41
CA PHE A 216 11.26 -9.69 14.28
C PHE A 216 12.44 -10.29 13.53
N LYS A 217 12.33 -10.36 12.19
CA LYS A 217 13.43 -10.67 11.28
C LYS A 217 13.34 -9.79 10.04
N ARG A 218 14.50 -9.34 9.53
CA ARG A 218 14.58 -8.59 8.26
C ARG A 218 14.48 -9.55 7.06
N ASN A 219 13.31 -10.13 6.83
CA ASN A 219 13.11 -11.16 5.80
C ASN A 219 11.81 -10.99 4.97
N GLY A 220 11.16 -9.84 5.05
CA GLY A 220 9.92 -9.56 4.32
C GLY A 220 8.67 -10.22 4.90
N ARG A 221 8.78 -11.03 5.97
CA ARG A 221 7.61 -11.58 6.67
C ARG A 221 7.06 -10.59 7.68
N THR A 222 5.78 -10.72 8.00
CA THR A 222 5.16 -9.91 9.07
C THR A 222 5.82 -10.20 10.42
N SER A 223 5.74 -9.25 11.32
CA SER A 223 6.47 -9.27 12.60
C SER A 223 5.72 -8.44 13.65
N LEU A 224 6.11 -8.58 14.92
CA LEU A 224 5.52 -7.81 16.01
C LEU A 224 5.55 -6.29 15.77
N PRO A 225 6.68 -5.65 15.41
CA PRO A 225 6.69 -4.21 15.15
C PRO A 225 5.86 -3.81 13.92
N MET A 226 5.74 -4.66 12.90
CA MET A 226 4.83 -4.41 11.77
C MET A 226 3.37 -4.36 12.24
N VAL A 227 2.95 -5.33 13.06
CA VAL A 227 1.58 -5.38 13.61
C VAL A 227 1.30 -4.17 14.50
N GLN A 228 2.27 -3.76 15.32
CA GLN A 228 2.14 -2.58 16.18
C GLN A 228 2.03 -1.28 15.37
N LEU A 229 2.82 -1.12 14.30
CA LEU A 229 2.69 0.03 13.42
C LEU A 229 1.34 0.05 12.72
N LEU A 230 0.86 -1.11 12.25
CA LEU A 230 -0.46 -1.21 11.64
C LEU A 230 -1.59 -0.92 12.64
N LEU A 231 -1.50 -1.40 13.88
CA LEU A 231 -2.44 -1.04 14.94
C LEU A 231 -2.46 0.48 15.20
N SER A 232 -1.29 1.13 15.22
CA SER A 232 -1.21 2.59 15.31
C SER A 232 -1.98 3.28 14.18
N ARG A 233 -1.79 2.82 12.93
CA ARG A 233 -2.48 3.36 11.75
C ARG A 233 -4.00 3.13 11.80
N VAL A 234 -4.43 1.93 12.15
CA VAL A 234 -5.85 1.58 12.28
C VAL A 234 -6.53 2.46 13.34
N TYR A 235 -5.92 2.59 14.51
CA TYR A 235 -6.46 3.45 15.56
C TYR A 235 -6.45 4.94 15.21
N LEU A 236 -5.44 5.41 14.45
CA LEU A 236 -5.40 6.78 13.91
C LEU A 236 -6.61 7.04 13.00
N TYR A 237 -6.96 6.07 12.12
CA TYR A 237 -8.10 6.17 11.21
C TYR A 237 -9.45 6.08 11.94
N MET A 238 -9.48 5.40 13.08
CA MET A 238 -10.65 5.33 13.95
C MET A 238 -10.79 6.52 14.93
N GLU A 239 -9.85 7.47 14.88
CA GLU A 239 -9.77 8.61 15.80
C GLU A 239 -9.61 8.20 17.28
N ASN A 240 -9.05 7.01 17.52
CA ASN A 240 -8.64 6.59 18.85
C ASN A 240 -7.19 7.03 19.12
N TRP A 241 -7.04 8.31 19.41
CA TRP A 241 -5.74 8.96 19.51
C TRP A 241 -4.84 8.35 20.59
N SER A 242 -5.41 7.91 21.69
CA SER A 242 -4.64 7.31 22.79
C SER A 242 -3.99 5.98 22.40
N GLU A 243 -4.75 5.08 21.78
CA GLU A 243 -4.20 3.81 21.31
C GLU A 243 -3.27 4.01 20.10
N ALA A 244 -3.59 4.94 19.19
CA ALA A 244 -2.72 5.28 18.06
C ALA A 244 -1.34 5.75 18.54
N ALA A 245 -1.28 6.68 19.49
CA ALA A 245 -0.04 7.18 20.06
C ALA A 245 0.73 6.10 20.84
N LYS A 246 0.04 5.28 21.63
CA LYS A 246 0.63 4.18 22.40
C LYS A 246 1.33 3.16 21.49
N TYR A 247 0.69 2.73 20.41
CA TYR A 247 1.28 1.78 19.47
C TYR A 247 2.40 2.40 18.64
N ALA A 248 2.27 3.67 18.24
CA ALA A 248 3.36 4.40 17.58
C ALA A 248 4.60 4.49 18.47
N GLN A 249 4.43 4.84 19.77
CA GLN A 249 5.52 4.88 20.74
C GLN A 249 6.18 3.51 20.93
N ALA A 250 5.39 2.43 20.99
CA ALA A 250 5.92 1.08 21.13
C ALA A 250 6.83 0.68 19.94
N VAL A 251 6.53 1.14 18.75
CA VAL A 251 7.38 0.93 17.55
C VAL A 251 8.67 1.77 17.64
N ILE A 252 8.57 3.03 18.07
CA ILE A 252 9.72 3.92 18.23
C ILE A 252 10.70 3.36 19.27
N ASP A 253 10.17 2.82 20.38
CA ASP A 253 10.97 2.26 21.47
C ASP A 253 11.54 0.85 21.18
N ASN A 254 11.21 0.26 20.04
CA ASN A 254 11.58 -1.13 19.73
C ASN A 254 13.09 -1.38 19.67
N GLY A 255 13.91 -0.38 19.39
CA GLY A 255 15.37 -0.49 19.37
C GLY A 255 15.98 -1.17 18.14
N ASN A 256 15.19 -1.89 17.32
CA ASN A 256 15.66 -2.50 16.06
C ASN A 256 15.71 -1.51 14.90
N PHE A 257 15.15 -0.32 15.07
CA PHE A 257 14.97 0.68 14.03
C PHE A 257 15.54 2.03 14.47
N SER A 258 15.97 2.80 13.49
CA SER A 258 16.35 4.20 13.69
C SER A 258 15.99 5.02 12.46
N LEU A 259 15.73 6.31 12.63
CA LEU A 259 15.49 7.21 11.51
C LEU A 259 16.74 7.27 10.62
N ALA A 260 16.57 7.09 9.34
CA ALA A 260 17.61 7.26 8.36
C ALA A 260 18.03 8.73 8.30
N ASP A 261 19.32 9.01 8.47
CA ASP A 261 19.84 10.36 8.49
C ASP A 261 20.29 10.78 7.10
N LEU A 262 19.48 11.58 6.42
CA LEU A 262 19.81 12.07 5.09
C LEU A 262 21.02 13.01 5.07
N ASN A 263 21.42 13.59 6.21
CA ASN A 263 22.64 14.41 6.30
C ASN A 263 23.91 13.57 6.12
N THR A 264 23.87 12.29 6.51
CA THR A 264 25.02 11.38 6.38
C THR A 264 25.05 10.63 5.05
N PHE A 265 23.98 10.69 4.27
CA PHE A 265 23.92 10.04 2.97
C PHE A 265 24.76 10.78 1.94
N THR A 266 25.79 10.12 1.45
CA THR A 266 26.62 10.60 0.33
C THR A 266 26.31 9.77 -0.90
N SER A 267 25.85 10.41 -1.97
CA SER A 267 25.61 9.76 -3.24
C SER A 267 26.92 9.17 -3.79
N SER A 268 26.91 7.88 -4.11
CA SER A 268 27.98 7.21 -4.86
C SER A 268 27.65 7.17 -6.34
N GLN A 269 28.59 6.70 -7.18
CA GLN A 269 28.29 6.45 -8.61
C GLN A 269 27.20 5.39 -8.81
N LYS A 270 27.02 4.49 -7.86
CA LYS A 270 26.01 3.43 -7.90
C LYS A 270 24.70 3.83 -7.24
N GLU A 271 24.78 4.62 -6.17
CA GLU A 271 23.64 5.06 -5.36
C GLU A 271 23.48 6.57 -5.52
N ALA A 272 22.56 6.98 -6.37
CA ALA A 272 22.26 8.39 -6.58
C ALA A 272 21.32 8.96 -5.53
N TYR A 273 20.43 8.10 -4.99
CA TYR A 273 19.32 8.48 -4.16
C TYR A 273 19.24 7.61 -2.91
N TYR A 274 18.64 8.14 -1.85
CA TYR A 274 18.39 7.37 -0.65
C TYR A 274 17.13 6.50 -0.85
N ASN A 275 17.30 5.19 -0.86
CA ASN A 275 16.18 4.28 -1.02
C ASN A 275 15.63 3.79 0.32
N PHE A 276 14.37 4.15 0.59
CA PHE A 276 13.67 3.73 1.80
C PHE A 276 13.04 2.33 1.71
N THR A 277 12.95 1.75 0.52
CA THR A 277 12.24 0.48 0.30
C THR A 277 13.18 -0.73 0.29
N THR A 278 14.32 -0.66 0.95
CA THR A 278 15.24 -1.79 1.14
C THR A 278 15.12 -2.38 2.53
N GLN A 279 15.42 -3.66 2.68
CA GLN A 279 15.54 -4.28 4.01
C GLN A 279 16.72 -3.74 4.83
N GLU A 280 17.71 -3.15 4.18
CA GLU A 280 18.91 -2.58 4.80
C GLU A 280 18.67 -1.18 5.36
N CYS A 281 17.64 -0.48 4.89
CA CYS A 281 17.28 0.83 5.43
C CYS A 281 16.96 0.71 6.93
N PRO A 282 17.58 1.52 7.79
CA PRO A 282 17.37 1.43 9.23
C PRO A 282 15.93 1.73 9.68
N GLU A 283 15.14 2.43 8.83
CA GLU A 283 13.72 2.70 9.10
C GLU A 283 12.80 1.54 8.73
N THR A 284 13.26 0.58 7.92
CA THR A 284 12.38 -0.45 7.35
C THR A 284 11.95 -1.44 8.42
N ILE A 285 10.65 -1.48 8.66
CA ILE A 285 9.97 -2.40 9.58
C ILE A 285 9.47 -3.62 8.82
N TRP A 286 8.88 -3.40 7.65
CA TRP A 286 8.39 -4.46 6.78
C TRP A 286 8.41 -4.00 5.34
N VAL A 287 8.74 -4.90 4.43
CA VAL A 287 8.72 -4.68 2.99
C VAL A 287 7.82 -5.70 2.32
N PHE A 288 7.16 -5.31 1.24
CA PHE A 288 6.33 -6.21 0.46
C PHE A 288 6.36 -5.85 -1.03
N GLY A 289 5.96 -6.82 -1.83
CA GLY A 289 6.19 -6.78 -3.25
C GLY A 289 7.49 -7.48 -3.62
N SER A 290 7.84 -7.60 -4.88
CA SER A 290 9.08 -8.23 -5.32
C SER A 290 10.07 -7.22 -5.90
N VAL A 291 11.32 -7.64 -5.89
CA VAL A 291 12.51 -6.91 -6.33
C VAL A 291 12.50 -6.49 -7.81
N ARG A 292 11.56 -7.00 -8.62
CA ARG A 292 11.66 -6.91 -10.09
C ARG A 292 11.02 -5.70 -10.75
N SER A 293 10.15 -4.99 -10.06
CA SER A 293 9.34 -3.94 -10.71
C SER A 293 9.91 -2.54 -10.59
N TYR A 294 11.14 -2.45 -10.35
CA TYR A 294 11.99 -1.31 -10.13
C TYR A 294 11.83 -0.13 -11.12
N TRP A 295 11.56 -0.43 -12.40
CA TRP A 295 11.37 0.59 -13.43
C TRP A 295 9.90 0.83 -13.78
N SER A 296 9.06 -0.14 -13.50
CA SER A 296 7.66 -0.11 -13.86
C SER A 296 6.75 0.58 -12.84
N ASP A 297 7.26 0.84 -11.61
CA ASP A 297 6.45 1.47 -10.57
C ASP A 297 6.15 2.95 -10.86
N PHE A 298 6.85 3.54 -11.85
CA PHE A 298 6.66 4.91 -12.30
C PHE A 298 6.49 5.04 -13.82
N ASP A 299 6.02 4.00 -14.49
CA ASP A 299 5.74 4.03 -15.93
C ASP A 299 4.74 5.14 -16.30
N ILE A 300 3.91 5.58 -15.37
CA ILE A 300 3.03 6.74 -15.53
C ILE A 300 3.75 8.09 -15.48
N MET A 301 4.97 8.14 -14.98
CA MET A 301 5.77 9.36 -14.85
C MET A 301 6.98 9.39 -15.79
N MET A 302 7.46 8.22 -16.23
CA MET A 302 8.64 8.09 -17.08
C MET A 302 8.47 6.99 -18.11
N LYS A 303 8.71 7.31 -19.37
CA LYS A 303 8.81 6.34 -20.47
C LYS A 303 10.27 6.05 -20.76
N ARG A 304 10.58 4.77 -20.95
CA ARG A 304 11.87 4.32 -21.42
C ARG A 304 11.84 4.12 -22.92
N GLU A 305 12.68 4.82 -23.65
CA GLU A 305 12.89 4.61 -25.08
C GLU A 305 14.18 3.80 -25.33
N GLU A 306 14.09 2.74 -26.11
CA GLU A 306 15.27 2.07 -26.62
C GLU A 306 15.92 2.94 -27.70
N SER A 307 17.19 3.30 -27.52
CA SER A 307 17.95 3.92 -28.60
C SER A 307 18.49 2.84 -29.55
N ASP A 308 18.73 3.19 -30.82
CA ASP A 308 19.33 2.34 -31.83
C ASP A 308 20.73 1.79 -31.49
N ARG A 309 21.27 2.18 -30.35
CA ARG A 309 22.53 1.66 -29.80
C ARG A 309 22.23 0.73 -28.64
N TRP A 310 22.71 -0.48 -28.72
CA TRP A 310 22.51 -1.59 -27.78
C TRP A 310 22.75 -1.29 -26.29
N ASP A 311 23.35 -0.16 -25.96
CA ASP A 311 23.79 0.19 -24.60
C ASP A 311 23.25 1.53 -24.07
N THR A 312 22.45 2.27 -24.82
CA THR A 312 21.93 3.57 -24.38
C THR A 312 20.41 3.59 -24.40
N TYR A 313 19.83 3.89 -23.25
CA TYR A 313 18.40 4.17 -23.11
C TYR A 313 18.23 5.67 -22.91
N THR A 314 17.32 6.25 -23.66
CA THR A 314 16.79 7.58 -23.37
C THR A 314 15.51 7.43 -22.54
N TYR A 315 15.31 8.30 -21.58
CA TYR A 315 14.08 8.39 -20.83
C TYR A 315 13.37 9.66 -21.28
N SER A 316 12.17 9.50 -21.79
CA SER A 316 11.24 10.63 -21.96
C SER A 316 10.33 10.70 -20.76
N PHE A 317 9.86 11.92 -20.45
CA PHE A 317 8.93 12.11 -19.35
C PHE A 317 7.53 11.80 -19.83
N TYR A 318 6.81 11.04 -19.02
CA TYR A 318 5.39 10.92 -19.18
C TYR A 318 4.69 12.23 -18.81
N PHE A 319 3.41 12.25 -19.13
CA PHE A 319 2.51 13.37 -18.90
C PHE A 319 2.20 13.66 -17.42
N LEU A 320 2.72 12.87 -16.47
CA LEU A 320 2.47 13.02 -15.03
C LEU A 320 3.77 13.22 -14.25
N ASN A 321 3.73 14.10 -13.25
CA ASN A 321 4.82 14.33 -12.30
C ASN A 321 4.28 14.79 -10.93
N ALA A 322 5.16 15.03 -9.95
CA ALA A 322 4.79 15.55 -8.65
C ALA A 322 4.15 16.94 -8.79
N SER A 323 3.06 17.18 -8.07
CA SER A 323 2.33 18.45 -8.13
C SER A 323 3.17 19.63 -7.62
N SER A 324 2.93 20.81 -8.20
CA SER A 324 3.58 22.05 -7.75
C SER A 324 3.31 22.33 -6.28
N ASP A 325 2.10 22.01 -5.83
CA ASP A 325 1.68 22.20 -4.44
C ASP A 325 2.51 21.36 -3.49
N LEU A 326 2.72 20.07 -3.83
CA LEU A 326 3.60 19.20 -3.05
C LEU A 326 5.04 19.72 -3.06
N VAL A 327 5.58 20.02 -4.23
CA VAL A 327 6.98 20.47 -4.39
C VAL A 327 7.25 21.77 -3.62
N SER A 328 6.27 22.67 -3.57
CA SER A 328 6.39 23.96 -2.86
C SER A 328 6.52 23.83 -1.34
N LEU A 329 6.15 22.68 -0.76
CA LEU A 329 6.29 22.43 0.68
C LEU A 329 7.75 22.19 1.10
N TYR A 330 8.60 21.74 0.17
CA TYR A 330 10.01 21.44 0.47
C TYR A 330 10.84 22.72 0.41
N LEU A 331 11.40 23.09 1.56
CA LEU A 331 12.36 24.18 1.65
C LEU A 331 13.67 23.81 0.97
N ASP A 332 14.51 24.82 0.67
CA ASP A 332 15.78 24.59 -0.03
C ASP A 332 16.78 23.74 0.76
N ASN A 333 16.69 23.73 2.10
CA ASN A 333 17.49 22.89 2.97
C ASN A 333 16.83 21.55 3.33
N ASP A 334 15.67 21.21 2.72
CA ASP A 334 15.05 19.90 2.88
C ASP A 334 15.71 18.90 1.93
N LEU A 335 16.46 17.97 2.49
CA LEU A 335 17.22 16.98 1.75
C LEU A 335 16.34 16.01 0.94
N ARG A 336 15.08 15.89 1.27
CA ARG A 336 14.13 15.04 0.50
C ARG A 336 13.91 15.59 -0.90
N LYS A 337 13.99 16.91 -1.10
CA LYS A 337 13.83 17.56 -2.41
C LYS A 337 14.90 17.11 -3.42
N THR A 338 16.07 16.69 -2.94
CA THR A 338 17.20 16.28 -3.79
C THR A 338 17.54 14.79 -3.69
N LYS A 339 17.09 14.12 -2.63
CA LYS A 339 17.45 12.72 -2.36
C LYS A 339 16.27 11.75 -2.45
N SER A 340 15.05 12.26 -2.45
CA SER A 340 13.83 11.47 -2.53
C SER A 340 12.92 11.92 -3.67
N LEU A 341 12.56 13.20 -3.70
CA LEU A 341 11.76 13.80 -4.76
C LEU A 341 12.69 14.63 -5.67
N VAL A 342 13.24 14.03 -6.70
CA VAL A 342 14.36 14.57 -7.47
C VAL A 342 13.94 15.16 -8.80
N SER A 343 14.65 16.23 -9.23
CA SER A 343 14.50 16.86 -10.56
C SER A 343 15.60 16.48 -11.55
N GLU A 344 16.57 15.68 -11.14
CA GLU A 344 17.63 15.14 -11.99
C GLU A 344 17.53 13.63 -12.07
N VAL A 345 17.65 13.09 -13.26
CA VAL A 345 17.72 11.65 -13.51
C VAL A 345 19.04 11.31 -14.17
N TYR A 346 19.70 10.27 -13.69
CA TYR A 346 20.96 9.81 -14.24
C TYR A 346 20.69 8.82 -15.37
N LEU A 347 20.86 9.28 -16.60
CA LEU A 347 20.52 8.53 -17.82
C LEU A 347 21.71 7.82 -18.47
N ASP A 348 22.93 8.30 -18.23
CA ASP A 348 24.14 7.79 -18.84
C ASP A 348 24.91 6.88 -17.89
N GLN A 349 25.01 5.61 -18.24
CA GLN A 349 25.70 4.58 -17.46
C GLN A 349 27.23 4.79 -17.43
N SER A 350 27.78 5.40 -18.47
CA SER A 350 29.24 5.55 -18.60
C SER A 350 29.77 6.75 -17.84
N THR A 351 29.00 7.83 -17.78
CA THR A 351 29.41 9.11 -17.19
C THR A 351 28.73 9.39 -15.86
N TYR A 352 27.65 8.68 -15.53
CA TYR A 352 26.78 8.94 -14.37
C TYR A 352 26.35 10.41 -14.26
N LYS A 353 26.19 11.07 -15.40
CA LYS A 353 25.82 12.47 -15.46
C LYS A 353 24.33 12.63 -15.31
N GLY A 354 23.90 13.44 -14.33
CA GLY A 354 22.51 13.81 -14.15
C GLY A 354 22.02 14.71 -15.28
N VAL A 355 20.78 14.51 -15.68
CA VAL A 355 20.06 15.35 -16.63
C VAL A 355 18.91 16.00 -15.88
N ALA A 356 18.87 17.33 -15.88
CA ALA A 356 17.75 18.08 -15.31
C ALA A 356 16.49 17.84 -16.15
N THR A 357 15.40 17.55 -15.48
CA THR A 357 14.16 17.12 -16.14
C THR A 357 13.11 18.23 -16.22
N GLY A 358 13.28 19.29 -15.42
CA GLY A 358 12.25 20.30 -15.24
C GLY A 358 11.01 19.84 -14.45
N ALA A 359 10.91 18.54 -14.16
CA ALA A 359 9.84 17.95 -13.38
C ALA A 359 10.39 17.28 -12.12
N TYR A 360 9.62 17.20 -11.05
CA TYR A 360 9.98 16.45 -9.85
C TYR A 360 9.33 15.09 -9.86
N LEU A 361 10.12 14.05 -9.60
CA LEU A 361 9.73 12.65 -9.65
C LEU A 361 10.06 11.98 -8.31
N PRO A 362 9.22 11.05 -7.81
CA PRO A 362 9.50 10.31 -6.58
C PRO A 362 10.61 9.27 -6.76
N PHE A 363 11.40 9.41 -7.79
CA PHE A 363 12.43 8.45 -8.22
C PHE A 363 13.44 8.14 -7.12
N GLY A 364 13.80 9.16 -6.32
CA GLY A 364 14.72 8.99 -5.21
C GLY A 364 14.19 8.14 -4.05
N LYS A 365 12.88 7.96 -3.93
CA LYS A 365 12.30 7.11 -2.87
C LYS A 365 12.43 5.62 -3.15
N PHE A 366 12.46 5.24 -4.42
CA PHE A 366 12.34 3.87 -4.88
C PHE A 366 13.50 3.45 -5.79
N ALA A 367 14.19 4.40 -6.41
CA ALA A 367 15.32 4.11 -7.27
C ALA A 367 16.57 3.76 -6.45
N ILE A 368 17.25 2.73 -6.88
CA ILE A 368 18.37 2.14 -6.18
C ILE A 368 19.69 2.59 -6.75
N SER A 369 19.78 2.57 -8.07
CA SER A 369 21.02 2.65 -8.78
C SER A 369 20.88 3.58 -9.96
N LYS A 370 21.96 4.22 -10.33
CA LYS A 370 22.07 5.00 -11.56
C LYS A 370 22.04 4.13 -12.81
N SER A 371 22.19 2.82 -12.66
CA SER A 371 22.34 1.87 -13.77
C SER A 371 21.51 0.61 -13.53
N ARG A 372 20.75 0.22 -14.57
CA ARG A 372 19.98 -1.01 -14.62
C ARG A 372 20.81 -2.29 -14.41
N TYR A 373 22.10 -2.24 -14.78
CA TYR A 373 22.98 -3.42 -14.76
C TYR A 373 23.68 -3.63 -13.42
N ASP A 374 23.60 -2.65 -12.51
CA ASP A 374 24.24 -2.72 -11.20
C ASP A 374 23.40 -3.40 -10.12
N VAL A 375 22.18 -3.84 -10.44
CA VAL A 375 21.40 -4.71 -9.55
C VAL A 375 22.00 -6.11 -9.64
N PRO A 376 22.79 -6.57 -8.66
CA PRO A 376 23.41 -7.89 -8.76
C PRO A 376 22.32 -8.96 -8.84
N SER A 377 22.46 -9.91 -9.74
CA SER A 377 21.60 -11.10 -9.79
C SER A 377 21.55 -11.86 -8.46
N VAL A 378 22.56 -11.68 -7.63
CA VAL A 378 22.68 -12.21 -6.26
C VAL A 378 21.65 -11.61 -5.30
N VAL A 379 21.24 -10.36 -5.49
CA VAL A 379 20.21 -9.71 -4.68
C VAL A 379 18.85 -10.39 -4.83
N MET A 380 18.60 -10.98 -6.00
CA MET A 380 17.34 -11.68 -6.28
C MET A 380 17.23 -13.05 -5.60
N THR A 381 18.35 -13.63 -5.16
CA THR A 381 18.39 -14.97 -4.55
C THR A 381 18.58 -14.94 -3.04
N SER A 382 19.03 -13.84 -2.46
CA SER A 382 19.41 -13.74 -1.03
C SER A 382 18.34 -13.10 -0.13
N GLY A 383 17.18 -12.67 -0.68
CA GLY A 383 16.16 -11.93 0.08
C GLY A 383 16.57 -10.50 0.45
N GLN A 384 17.77 -10.08 0.10
CA GLN A 384 18.22 -8.69 0.14
C GLN A 384 17.80 -8.05 -1.18
N GLY A 385 16.91 -7.07 -1.13
CA GLY A 385 16.40 -6.49 -2.35
C GLY A 385 15.67 -5.19 -2.10
N TYR A 386 15.20 -4.66 -3.18
CA TYR A 386 14.48 -3.43 -3.27
C TYR A 386 13.02 -3.78 -3.53
N PHE A 387 12.13 -3.17 -2.81
CA PHE A 387 10.73 -3.52 -2.76
C PHE A 387 9.87 -2.34 -3.19
N ALA A 388 8.68 -2.63 -3.68
CA ALA A 388 7.76 -1.60 -4.15
C ALA A 388 7.26 -0.71 -3.01
N HIS A 389 7.18 -1.24 -1.80
CA HIS A 389 6.66 -0.51 -0.64
C HIS A 389 7.27 -1.01 0.67
N ALA A 390 7.30 -0.12 1.67
CA ALA A 390 7.78 -0.45 3.00
C ALA A 390 6.92 0.22 4.09
N PHE A 391 6.75 -0.48 5.21
CA PHE A 391 6.36 0.14 6.47
C PHE A 391 7.62 0.70 7.12
N ARG A 392 7.62 1.98 7.46
CA ARG A 392 8.80 2.71 7.91
C ARG A 392 8.60 3.36 9.27
N LEU A 393 9.69 3.49 10.01
CA LEU A 393 9.70 4.12 11.33
C LEU A 393 9.20 5.58 11.30
N SER A 394 9.45 6.32 10.21
CA SER A 394 8.96 7.70 10.04
C SER A 394 7.43 7.79 10.14
N GLU A 395 6.69 6.77 9.67
CA GLU A 395 5.24 6.72 9.87
C GLU A 395 4.87 6.67 11.36
N ALA A 396 5.61 5.92 12.18
CA ALA A 396 5.35 5.85 13.63
C ALA A 396 5.53 7.23 14.29
N TYR A 397 6.56 7.98 13.92
CA TYR A 397 6.77 9.36 14.40
C TYR A 397 5.63 10.29 14.00
N LEU A 398 5.14 10.18 12.77
CA LEU A 398 4.03 11.00 12.27
C LEU A 398 2.69 10.61 12.89
N ASN A 399 2.43 9.30 13.08
CA ASN A 399 1.25 8.82 13.79
C ASN A 399 1.25 9.28 15.26
N LEU A 400 2.41 9.21 15.94
CA LEU A 400 2.59 9.69 17.29
C LEU A 400 2.32 11.20 17.37
N ALA A 401 2.91 11.97 16.45
CA ALA A 401 2.75 13.42 16.44
C ALA A 401 1.27 13.81 16.22
N GLU A 402 0.60 13.27 15.19
CA GLU A 402 -0.79 13.59 14.88
C GLU A 402 -1.74 13.19 16.03
N ALA A 403 -1.62 11.96 16.50
CA ALA A 403 -2.45 11.47 17.60
C ALA A 403 -2.23 12.26 18.90
N SER A 404 -0.99 12.70 19.16
CA SER A 404 -0.67 13.48 20.37
C SER A 404 -1.25 14.88 20.33
N VAL A 405 -1.24 15.57 19.17
CA VAL A 405 -1.92 16.86 19.02
C VAL A 405 -3.42 16.72 19.24
N LEU A 406 -4.03 15.67 18.69
CA LEU A 406 -5.48 15.46 18.72
C LEU A 406 -6.01 14.93 20.06
N ARG A 407 -5.12 14.55 21.00
CA ARG A 407 -5.52 14.31 22.40
C ARG A 407 -5.83 15.58 23.17
N GLU A 408 -5.44 16.74 22.64
CA GLU A 408 -5.73 18.08 23.22
C GLU A 408 -5.23 18.26 24.67
N ASP A 409 -4.15 17.57 25.05
CA ASP A 409 -3.49 17.73 26.36
C ASP A 409 -2.11 18.38 26.21
N GLU A 410 -1.59 18.98 27.31
CA GLU A 410 -0.31 19.68 27.31
C GLU A 410 0.86 18.74 27.00
N ASP A 411 0.84 17.54 27.56
CA ASP A 411 1.85 16.51 27.28
C ASP A 411 1.80 16.06 25.81
N GLY A 412 0.61 16.05 25.20
CA GLY A 412 0.40 15.76 23.79
C GLY A 412 1.10 16.76 22.88
N THR A 413 0.99 18.06 23.17
CA THR A 413 1.69 19.10 22.41
C THR A 413 3.22 18.93 22.48
N ILE A 414 3.77 18.65 23.65
CA ILE A 414 5.20 18.41 23.85
C ILE A 414 5.66 17.17 23.08
N THR A 415 4.91 16.07 23.20
CA THR A 415 5.19 14.81 22.52
C THR A 415 5.16 14.97 21.00
N ALA A 416 4.15 15.66 20.47
CA ALA A 416 4.01 15.91 19.03
C ALA A 416 5.15 16.75 18.49
N LEU A 417 5.51 17.85 19.16
CA LEU A 417 6.65 18.69 18.77
C LEU A 417 7.96 17.91 18.79
N LYS A 418 8.16 17.07 19.83
CA LYS A 418 9.35 16.24 19.92
C LYS A 418 9.42 15.24 18.75
N ALA A 419 8.36 14.47 18.51
CA ALA A 419 8.33 13.49 17.43
C ALA A 419 8.56 14.13 16.05
N LEU A 420 7.93 15.29 15.81
CA LEU A 420 8.11 16.04 14.59
C LEU A 420 9.54 16.55 14.42
N ASN A 421 10.14 17.09 15.48
CA ASN A 421 11.52 17.59 15.46
C ASN A 421 12.55 16.46 15.28
N ASP A 422 12.36 15.33 15.95
CA ASP A 422 13.23 14.16 15.82
C ASP A 422 13.28 13.66 14.35
N LEU A 423 12.12 13.62 13.67
CA LEU A 423 12.05 13.26 12.24
C LEU A 423 12.74 14.33 11.36
N ARG A 424 12.39 15.60 11.56
CA ARG A 424 12.89 16.71 10.74
C ARG A 424 14.40 16.90 10.87
N GLU A 425 14.98 16.67 12.03
CA GLU A 425 16.43 16.70 12.23
C GLU A 425 17.18 15.77 11.24
N LYS A 426 16.56 14.66 10.87
CA LYS A 426 17.11 13.67 9.94
C LYS A 426 16.80 13.96 8.46
N ARG A 427 16.01 14.98 8.20
CA ARG A 427 15.54 15.35 6.85
C ARG A 427 16.06 16.70 6.37
N PHE A 428 16.50 17.56 7.26
CA PHE A 428 16.93 18.92 6.93
C PHE A 428 18.42 19.14 7.19
N GLU A 429 19.07 19.83 6.26
CA GLU A 429 20.40 20.35 6.49
C GLU A 429 20.35 21.55 7.45
N ASN A 430 21.24 21.58 8.45
CA ASN A 430 21.30 22.64 9.46
C ASN A 430 19.93 22.91 10.12
N TYR A 431 19.26 21.86 10.56
CA TYR A 431 17.91 21.93 11.11
C TYR A 431 17.83 22.80 12.38
N ALA A 432 16.85 23.70 12.40
CA ALA A 432 16.44 24.44 13.58
C ALA A 432 15.10 23.90 14.12
N PRO A 433 15.03 23.44 15.38
CA PRO A 433 13.82 22.84 15.92
C PRO A 433 12.61 23.78 15.89
N LEU A 434 11.46 23.24 15.52
CA LEU A 434 10.18 23.94 15.60
C LEU A 434 9.81 24.13 17.07
N SER A 435 9.30 25.31 17.39
CA SER A 435 8.83 25.66 18.74
C SER A 435 7.63 26.59 18.68
N GLY A 436 6.87 26.67 19.77
CA GLY A 436 5.75 27.61 19.90
C GLY A 436 4.51 27.26 19.09
N LEU A 437 4.47 26.12 18.38
CA LEU A 437 3.30 25.63 17.68
C LEU A 437 2.39 24.84 18.65
N THR A 438 1.09 25.10 18.60
CA THR A 438 0.07 24.41 19.40
C THR A 438 -1.22 24.25 18.62
N GLY A 439 -2.13 23.35 19.04
CA GLY A 439 -3.46 23.18 18.47
C GLY A 439 -3.45 23.01 16.95
N ASP A 440 -4.35 23.71 16.26
CA ASP A 440 -4.54 23.61 14.80
C ASP A 440 -3.27 23.95 14.01
N ALA A 441 -2.46 24.89 14.48
CA ALA A 441 -1.21 25.25 13.79
C ALA A 441 -0.18 24.11 13.85
N LEU A 442 -0.09 23.40 14.99
CA LEU A 442 0.76 22.23 15.12
C LEU A 442 0.21 21.06 14.30
N LEU A 443 -1.11 20.82 14.33
CA LEU A 443 -1.76 19.78 13.54
C LEU A 443 -1.54 19.98 12.03
N ALA A 444 -1.72 21.20 11.56
CA ALA A 444 -1.45 21.54 10.15
C ALA A 444 -0.01 21.23 9.77
N LYS A 445 0.96 21.58 10.65
CA LYS A 445 2.39 21.30 10.41
C LYS A 445 2.71 19.81 10.43
N VAL A 446 2.09 19.03 11.31
CA VAL A 446 2.23 17.55 11.34
C VAL A 446 1.69 16.93 10.04
N ARG A 447 0.51 17.36 9.58
CA ARG A 447 -0.10 16.87 8.34
C ARG A 447 0.67 17.27 7.09
N GLU A 448 1.25 18.47 7.07
CA GLU A 448 2.18 18.91 6.02
C GLU A 448 3.43 18.01 5.99
N GLU A 449 4.05 17.77 7.14
CA GLU A 449 5.21 16.89 7.24
C GLU A 449 4.89 15.46 6.82
N ARG A 450 3.69 14.95 7.20
CA ARG A 450 3.20 13.64 6.78
C ARG A 450 3.05 13.55 5.26
N ARG A 451 2.50 14.57 4.61
CA ARG A 451 2.40 14.65 3.16
C ARG A 451 3.77 14.59 2.50
N MET A 452 4.72 15.42 2.94
CA MET A 452 6.08 15.45 2.41
C MET A 452 6.83 14.12 2.62
N GLU A 453 6.70 13.51 3.78
CA GLU A 453 7.43 12.29 4.13
C GLU A 453 6.88 11.05 3.42
N LEU A 454 5.55 10.92 3.33
CA LEU A 454 4.86 9.72 2.88
C LEU A 454 4.23 9.85 1.47
N CYS A 455 4.52 10.95 0.73
CA CYS A 455 4.02 11.11 -0.65
C CYS A 455 4.43 9.90 -1.52
N PHE A 456 3.56 9.50 -2.42
CA PHE A 456 3.70 8.35 -3.33
C PHE A 456 3.82 6.97 -2.66
N GLU A 457 3.65 6.87 -1.34
CA GLU A 457 3.68 5.61 -0.59
C GLU A 457 2.27 5.08 -0.26
N GLY A 458 1.24 5.53 -0.99
CA GLY A 458 -0.13 5.06 -0.85
C GLY A 458 -0.89 5.61 0.36
N PHE A 459 -0.40 6.68 0.99
CA PHE A 459 -1.05 7.27 2.17
C PHE A 459 -1.99 8.43 1.82
N ARG A 460 -1.61 9.29 0.86
CA ARG A 460 -2.25 10.59 0.66
C ARG A 460 -3.74 10.50 0.40
N TRP A 461 -4.19 9.59 -0.48
CA TRP A 461 -5.62 9.39 -0.74
C TRP A 461 -6.41 9.06 0.51
N PHE A 462 -5.91 8.13 1.32
CA PHE A 462 -6.57 7.74 2.58
C PHE A 462 -6.49 8.83 3.64
N ASP A 463 -5.42 9.62 3.68
CA ASP A 463 -5.31 10.79 4.55
C ASP A 463 -6.34 11.86 4.16
N LEU A 464 -6.51 12.17 2.87
CA LEU A 464 -7.55 13.09 2.39
C LEU A 464 -8.96 12.63 2.79
N ARG A 465 -9.23 11.32 2.69
CA ARG A 465 -10.51 10.74 3.11
C ARG A 465 -10.79 10.99 4.59
N ARG A 466 -9.84 10.72 5.46
CA ARG A 466 -10.01 10.93 6.91
C ARG A 466 -9.92 12.41 7.33
N TYR A 467 -9.36 13.28 6.50
CA TYR A 467 -9.34 14.74 6.74
C TYR A 467 -10.61 15.46 6.27
N GLY A 468 -11.65 14.72 5.96
CA GLY A 468 -12.96 15.26 5.62
C GLY A 468 -13.26 15.32 4.13
N MET A 469 -12.47 14.62 3.30
CA MET A 469 -12.73 14.49 1.86
C MET A 469 -12.80 15.88 1.17
N PRO A 470 -11.70 16.65 1.17
CA PRO A 470 -11.70 18.01 0.61
C PRO A 470 -11.90 18.01 -0.90
N SER A 471 -12.21 19.17 -1.47
CA SER A 471 -12.20 19.34 -2.93
C SER A 471 -10.77 19.25 -3.47
N ILE A 472 -10.59 18.54 -4.60
CA ILE A 472 -9.32 18.42 -5.34
C ILE A 472 -9.55 18.89 -6.77
N THR A 473 -8.55 19.56 -7.34
CA THR A 473 -8.58 20.02 -8.74
C THR A 473 -7.43 19.41 -9.51
N HIS A 474 -7.74 18.78 -10.65
CA HIS A 474 -6.74 18.30 -11.60
C HIS A 474 -6.92 18.95 -12.96
N ASP A 475 -5.83 19.36 -13.57
CA ASP A 475 -5.79 19.89 -14.92
C ASP A 475 -5.20 18.82 -15.85
N TRP A 476 -6.03 18.31 -16.77
CA TRP A 476 -5.61 17.36 -17.80
C TRP A 476 -5.17 18.12 -19.04
N LYS A 477 -3.93 17.90 -19.44
CA LYS A 477 -3.30 18.59 -20.58
C LYS A 477 -3.14 17.65 -21.76
N VAL A 478 -3.48 18.10 -22.95
CA VAL A 478 -3.35 17.35 -24.23
C VAL A 478 -2.68 18.26 -25.25
N SER A 479 -1.72 17.71 -26.03
CA SER A 479 -1.16 18.44 -27.16
C SER A 479 -2.25 18.79 -28.18
N ASN A 480 -2.30 20.04 -28.64
CA ASN A 480 -3.26 20.48 -29.67
C ASN A 480 -2.70 20.40 -31.10
N GLY A 481 -1.55 19.79 -31.28
CA GLY A 481 -0.91 19.61 -32.60
C GLY A 481 -0.34 20.88 -33.22
N ASN A 482 -0.46 22.04 -32.57
CA ASN A 482 0.04 23.34 -33.04
C ASN A 482 1.19 23.88 -32.17
N GLY A 483 1.83 23.02 -31.37
CA GLY A 483 2.87 23.40 -30.42
C GLY A 483 2.36 24.02 -29.12
N GLY A 484 1.04 23.96 -28.89
CA GLY A 484 0.38 24.35 -27.64
C GLY A 484 -0.36 23.19 -27.03
N LYS A 485 -1.00 23.43 -25.88
CA LYS A 485 -1.78 22.44 -25.14
C LYS A 485 -3.18 22.92 -24.85
N ASP A 486 -4.14 22.03 -25.00
CA ASP A 486 -5.49 22.22 -24.49
C ASP A 486 -5.55 21.69 -23.06
N MET A 487 -5.95 22.55 -22.14
CA MET A 487 -6.07 22.20 -20.73
C MET A 487 -7.53 22.10 -20.32
N THR A 488 -7.89 20.99 -19.71
CA THR A 488 -9.23 20.71 -19.22
C THR A 488 -9.18 20.48 -17.71
N ARG A 489 -9.86 21.30 -16.96
CA ARG A 489 -9.94 21.24 -15.49
C ARG A 489 -11.06 20.34 -15.03
N TYR A 490 -10.73 19.42 -14.15
CA TYR A 490 -11.66 18.53 -13.45
C TYR A 490 -11.62 18.81 -11.95
N VAL A 491 -12.78 18.74 -11.29
CA VAL A 491 -12.90 18.98 -9.86
C VAL A 491 -13.58 17.80 -9.18
N LEU A 492 -12.87 17.18 -8.25
CA LEU A 492 -13.48 16.32 -7.24
C LEU A 492 -14.07 17.25 -6.18
N GLN A 493 -15.37 17.16 -5.93
CA GLN A 493 -16.04 18.01 -4.95
C GLN A 493 -15.73 17.55 -3.51
N GLU A 494 -15.92 18.45 -2.56
CA GLU A 494 -15.89 18.05 -1.14
C GLU A 494 -16.92 16.95 -0.89
N LYS A 495 -16.52 15.89 -0.19
CA LYS A 495 -17.34 14.69 0.11
C LYS A 495 -17.93 14.01 -1.13
N ASP A 496 -17.24 14.10 -2.25
CA ASP A 496 -17.65 13.45 -3.49
C ASP A 496 -17.78 11.93 -3.33
N PRO A 497 -18.80 11.29 -3.89
CA PRO A 497 -18.96 9.85 -3.84
C PRO A 497 -17.75 9.05 -4.32
N PHE A 498 -16.94 9.60 -5.24
CA PHE A 498 -15.75 8.93 -5.77
C PHE A 498 -14.65 8.71 -4.71
N TYR A 499 -14.70 9.39 -3.58
CA TYR A 499 -13.80 9.09 -2.46
C TYR A 499 -13.94 7.64 -1.94
N THR A 500 -15.03 6.96 -2.30
CA THR A 500 -15.23 5.53 -2.07
C THR A 500 -15.35 4.85 -3.43
N LEU A 501 -14.39 3.98 -3.78
CA LEU A 501 -14.38 3.37 -5.10
C LEU A 501 -15.61 2.48 -5.33
N PRO A 502 -16.13 2.42 -6.57
CA PRO A 502 -17.16 1.48 -6.93
C PRO A 502 -16.64 0.03 -6.83
N ILE A 503 -17.52 -0.88 -6.42
CA ILE A 503 -17.22 -2.31 -6.53
C ILE A 503 -17.23 -2.67 -8.02
N PRO A 504 -16.24 -3.43 -8.53
CA PRO A 504 -16.20 -3.81 -9.94
C PRO A 504 -17.48 -4.54 -10.39
N GLU A 505 -17.96 -4.23 -11.60
CA GLU A 505 -19.26 -4.72 -12.08
C GLU A 505 -19.31 -6.25 -12.15
N TYR A 506 -18.23 -6.88 -12.63
CA TYR A 506 -18.15 -8.34 -12.69
C TYR A 506 -18.25 -9.01 -11.30
N ILE A 507 -17.76 -8.36 -10.23
CA ILE A 507 -17.91 -8.84 -8.84
C ILE A 507 -19.37 -8.76 -8.42
N MET A 508 -20.07 -7.66 -8.77
CA MET A 508 -21.51 -7.52 -8.50
C MET A 508 -22.34 -8.58 -9.24
N GLU A 509 -21.92 -8.97 -10.45
CA GLU A 509 -22.57 -10.05 -11.21
C GLU A 509 -22.35 -11.43 -10.58
N MET A 510 -21.16 -11.68 -10.03
CA MET A 510 -20.79 -12.94 -9.37
C MET A 510 -21.41 -13.09 -7.98
N ASN A 511 -21.64 -11.98 -7.26
CA ASN A 511 -22.23 -11.98 -5.92
C ASN A 511 -23.38 -10.96 -5.85
N ARG A 512 -24.60 -11.44 -6.01
CA ARG A 512 -25.81 -10.60 -6.06
C ARG A 512 -26.28 -10.08 -4.70
N ALA A 513 -25.68 -10.55 -3.61
CA ALA A 513 -25.94 -10.00 -2.27
C ALA A 513 -25.20 -8.68 -2.03
N LEU A 514 -24.29 -8.27 -2.92
CA LEU A 514 -23.58 -6.99 -2.81
C LEU A 514 -24.49 -5.83 -3.22
N THR A 515 -24.30 -4.71 -2.54
CA THR A 515 -24.84 -3.40 -2.87
C THR A 515 -23.76 -2.51 -3.44
N GLN A 516 -24.03 -1.74 -4.50
CA GLN A 516 -23.05 -0.83 -5.07
C GLN A 516 -22.92 0.44 -4.23
N ASN A 517 -21.71 0.99 -4.17
CA ASN A 517 -21.49 2.33 -3.62
C ASN A 517 -22.18 3.41 -4.47
N PRO A 518 -22.57 4.55 -3.88
CA PRO A 518 -23.07 5.67 -4.65
C PRO A 518 -22.09 6.05 -5.76
N LEU A 519 -22.54 6.04 -7.00
CA LEU A 519 -21.71 6.42 -8.14
C LEU A 519 -21.81 7.93 -8.39
N PRO A 520 -20.69 8.64 -8.62
CA PRO A 520 -20.74 10.02 -9.06
C PRO A 520 -21.31 10.12 -10.47
N ALA A 521 -21.80 11.29 -10.84
CA ALA A 521 -22.12 11.59 -12.24
C ALA A 521 -20.84 11.65 -13.09
N LYS A 522 -20.96 11.35 -14.39
CA LYS A 522 -19.84 11.52 -15.33
C LYS A 522 -19.34 12.96 -15.29
N ARG A 523 -18.04 13.15 -15.12
CA ARG A 523 -17.45 14.47 -15.02
C ARG A 523 -17.18 15.04 -16.40
N THR A 524 -17.68 16.24 -16.60
CA THR A 524 -17.34 17.06 -17.76
C THR A 524 -16.32 18.11 -17.28
N GLY A 525 -15.12 18.07 -17.83
CA GLY A 525 -14.12 19.08 -17.50
C GLY A 525 -14.46 20.44 -18.09
N ILE A 526 -13.85 21.48 -17.55
CA ILE A 526 -13.98 22.87 -17.99
C ILE A 526 -12.71 23.22 -18.76
N GLN A 527 -12.85 23.68 -20.00
CA GLN A 527 -11.71 24.18 -20.78
C GLN A 527 -11.11 25.41 -20.08
N VAL A 528 -9.83 25.40 -19.87
CA VAL A 528 -9.08 26.50 -19.26
C VAL A 528 -8.18 27.10 -20.35
N THR A 529 -8.33 28.37 -20.60
CA THR A 529 -7.38 29.12 -21.45
C THR A 529 -6.22 29.60 -20.58
N GLU A 530 -4.99 29.28 -20.99
CA GLU A 530 -3.79 29.84 -20.36
C GLU A 530 -3.78 31.36 -20.38
#